data_0d78ef38a0541d5383467dc1cb219f54
#
_entry.id   0d78ef38a0541d5383467dc1cb219f54
#
_cell.length_a   1.000
_cell.length_b   1.000
_cell.length_c   1.000
_cell.angle_alpha   90.00
_cell.angle_beta   90.00
_cell.angle_gamma   90.00
#
_symmetry.space_group_name_H-M   'P 1'
#
loop_
_entity.id
_entity.type
_entity.pdbx_description
1 polymer ?
#
loop_
_entity_poly.entity_id
_entity_poly.type
_entity_poly.pdbx_seq_one_letter_code
_entity_poly.pdbx_strand_id
1 'polypeptide(L)'
;MMLSVIIPTLNEANNIGQLVRDIKTYGGQYVIDVLVVDGGSSDQTIERAKQAGASVVVSPRPGRAYQMNYGAQLTTGDILYFVHADIKIHPDFVADITNSLADGNEAGCYRFRFASSHPLLRLNSYGTRFPGLMSRGGDQTLFITRPLFDKLGGFRERYVVMEDFDIIARIRSIARFCIIPKDVIVSARKYEANSWLRVQIANLTAFSLFFMDVSPMRIARTYKRMLKNV
;
A
#
# COMPACT_ATOMS: atom_id res chain seq x y z
N MET A 1 -19.33 -10.55 4.41
CA MET A 1 -17.95 -10.15 4.09
C MET A 1 -17.60 -8.92 4.90
N MET A 2 -16.53 -8.99 5.67
CA MET A 2 -16.10 -7.91 6.55
C MET A 2 -14.64 -7.55 6.22
N LEU A 3 -14.34 -6.26 6.17
CA LEU A 3 -13.01 -5.75 5.84
C LEU A 3 -12.28 -5.30 7.09
N SER A 4 -11.00 -5.64 7.17
CA SER A 4 -10.03 -5.02 8.06
C SER A 4 -9.10 -4.13 7.26
N VAL A 5 -9.10 -2.84 7.54
CA VAL A 5 -8.20 -1.86 6.90
C VAL A 5 -6.97 -1.69 7.76
N ILE A 6 -5.80 -1.94 7.18
CA ILE A 6 -4.49 -1.90 7.84
C ILE A 6 -3.66 -0.79 7.22
N ILE A 7 -3.19 0.14 8.05
CA ILE A 7 -2.50 1.35 7.63
C ILE A 7 -1.11 1.40 8.28
N PRO A 8 -0.05 0.97 7.58
CA PRO A 8 1.31 1.17 8.07
C PRO A 8 1.67 2.66 8.03
N THR A 9 2.18 3.21 9.13
CA THR A 9 2.50 4.64 9.25
C THR A 9 3.89 4.88 9.83
N LEU A 10 4.49 6.00 9.42
CA LEU A 10 5.66 6.60 10.04
C LEU A 10 5.71 8.10 9.69
N ASN A 11 5.49 8.97 10.68
CA ASN A 11 5.48 10.43 10.53
C ASN A 11 4.49 10.93 9.45
N GLU A 12 3.21 10.54 9.60
CA GLU A 12 2.12 10.86 8.69
C GLU A 12 1.00 11.68 9.34
N ALA A 13 1.34 12.52 10.33
CA ALA A 13 0.37 13.34 11.06
C ALA A 13 -0.53 14.19 10.14
N ASN A 14 -0.03 14.65 9.00
CA ASN A 14 -0.80 15.49 8.09
C ASN A 14 -1.86 14.73 7.28
N ASN A 15 -1.72 13.42 7.13
CA ASN A 15 -2.56 12.61 6.25
C ASN A 15 -3.48 11.67 7.02
N ILE A 16 -2.97 11.05 8.09
CA ILE A 16 -3.62 9.91 8.75
C ILE A 16 -5.04 10.21 9.25
N GLY A 17 -5.26 11.40 9.83
CA GLY A 17 -6.55 11.73 10.39
C GLY A 17 -7.65 11.80 9.34
N GLN A 18 -7.38 12.37 8.17
CA GLN A 18 -8.37 12.44 7.07
C GLN A 18 -8.60 11.06 6.48
N LEU A 19 -7.55 10.28 6.23
CA LEU A 19 -7.67 8.93 5.70
C LEU A 19 -8.55 8.04 6.59
N VAL A 20 -8.34 8.06 7.91
CA VAL A 20 -9.15 7.27 8.85
C VAL A 20 -10.62 7.69 8.80
N ARG A 21 -10.92 8.99 8.78
CA ARG A 21 -12.31 9.48 8.64
C ARG A 21 -12.96 9.02 7.33
N ASP A 22 -12.25 9.12 6.23
CA ASP A 22 -12.74 8.69 4.91
C ASP A 22 -13.03 7.19 4.90
N ILE A 23 -12.12 6.36 5.44
CA ILE A 23 -12.32 4.90 5.55
C ILE A 23 -13.57 4.58 6.36
N LYS A 24 -13.76 5.21 7.50
CA LYS A 24 -14.95 4.96 8.36
C LYS A 24 -16.24 5.44 7.70
N THR A 25 -16.21 6.59 7.04
CA THR A 25 -17.37 7.16 6.37
C THR A 25 -17.82 6.30 5.20
N TYR A 26 -16.87 5.90 4.34
CA TYR A 26 -17.19 5.13 3.14
C TYR A 26 -17.33 3.63 3.41
N GLY A 27 -16.65 3.12 4.44
CA GLY A 27 -16.67 1.72 4.83
C GLY A 27 -17.96 1.28 5.55
N GLY A 28 -18.56 2.20 6.31
CA GLY A 28 -19.78 1.93 7.06
C GLY A 28 -19.67 0.66 7.91
N GLN A 29 -20.71 -0.15 7.89
CA GLN A 29 -20.77 -1.40 8.68
C GLN A 29 -19.88 -2.53 8.12
N TYR A 30 -19.35 -2.38 6.91
CA TYR A 30 -18.54 -3.42 6.27
C TYR A 30 -17.08 -3.39 6.71
N VAL A 31 -16.61 -2.26 7.26
CA VAL A 31 -15.26 -2.12 7.82
C VAL A 31 -15.33 -2.29 9.34
N ILE A 32 -14.87 -3.45 9.80
CA ILE A 32 -14.90 -3.80 11.25
C ILE A 32 -13.66 -3.36 11.99
N ASP A 33 -12.52 -3.28 11.30
CA ASP A 33 -11.25 -2.84 11.85
C ASP A 33 -10.65 -1.71 10.99
N VAL A 34 -10.28 -0.60 11.62
CA VAL A 34 -9.39 0.40 11.07
C VAL A 34 -8.18 0.46 11.98
N LEU A 35 -7.13 -0.27 11.61
CA LEU A 35 -5.93 -0.43 12.42
C LEU A 35 -4.76 0.34 11.81
N VAL A 36 -4.28 1.32 12.53
CA VAL A 36 -3.03 2.03 12.26
C VAL A 36 -1.89 1.30 12.97
N VAL A 37 -0.91 0.85 12.21
CA VAL A 37 0.29 0.21 12.74
C VAL A 37 1.45 1.19 12.60
N ASP A 38 1.81 1.83 13.70
CA ASP A 38 2.81 2.89 13.72
C ASP A 38 4.24 2.36 13.86
N GLY A 39 5.13 2.82 13.01
CA GLY A 39 6.54 2.39 12.95
C GLY A 39 7.48 3.13 13.90
N GLY A 40 6.95 3.86 14.88
CA GLY A 40 7.70 4.69 15.83
C GLY A 40 7.74 6.16 15.40
N SER A 41 6.59 6.73 15.05
CA SER A 41 6.46 8.15 14.70
C SER A 41 6.89 9.07 15.83
N SER A 42 7.57 10.15 15.47
CA SER A 42 8.00 11.21 16.39
C SER A 42 7.10 12.46 16.33
N ASP A 43 6.13 12.47 15.43
CA ASP A 43 5.15 13.54 15.25
C ASP A 43 3.78 13.13 15.87
N GLN A 44 2.74 13.91 15.59
CA GLN A 44 1.39 13.68 16.11
C GLN A 44 0.59 12.57 15.38
N THR A 45 1.24 11.65 14.67
CA THR A 45 0.57 10.60 13.89
C THR A 45 -0.39 9.78 14.75
N ILE A 46 0.11 9.27 15.88
CA ILE A 46 -0.65 8.39 16.79
C ILE A 46 -1.88 9.12 17.34
N GLU A 47 -1.70 10.35 17.83
CA GLU A 47 -2.77 11.16 18.41
C GLU A 47 -3.86 11.45 17.38
N ARG A 48 -3.48 11.87 16.18
CA ARG A 48 -4.42 12.18 15.10
C ARG A 48 -5.18 10.96 14.59
N ALA A 49 -4.51 9.80 14.53
CA ALA A 49 -5.16 8.54 14.16
C ALA A 49 -6.23 8.15 15.20
N LYS A 50 -5.90 8.20 16.49
CA LYS A 50 -6.85 7.92 17.59
C LYS A 50 -8.01 8.89 17.60
N GLN A 51 -7.76 10.20 17.46
CA GLN A 51 -8.80 11.23 17.38
C GLN A 51 -9.75 11.02 16.20
N ALA A 52 -9.27 10.47 15.10
CA ALA A 52 -10.09 10.11 13.94
C ALA A 52 -10.86 8.80 14.13
N GLY A 53 -10.60 8.06 15.22
CA GLY A 53 -11.33 6.85 15.62
C GLY A 53 -10.72 5.55 15.10
N ALA A 54 -9.44 5.52 14.76
CA ALA A 54 -8.71 4.28 14.48
C ALA A 54 -8.24 3.61 15.77
N SER A 55 -8.14 2.28 15.75
CA SER A 55 -7.27 1.53 16.66
C SER A 55 -5.81 1.77 16.25
N VAL A 56 -4.93 2.00 17.23
CA VAL A 56 -3.52 2.27 16.98
C VAL A 56 -2.66 1.35 17.81
N VAL A 57 -1.69 0.71 17.14
CA VAL A 57 -0.64 -0.09 17.78
C VAL A 57 0.73 0.38 17.30
N VAL A 58 1.71 0.37 18.20
CA VAL A 58 3.10 0.61 17.83
C VAL A 58 3.72 -0.71 17.40
N SER A 59 4.34 -0.71 16.24
CA SER A 59 5.02 -1.89 15.69
C SER A 59 6.24 -2.24 16.55
N PRO A 60 6.41 -3.49 16.97
CA PRO A 60 7.60 -3.93 17.71
C PRO A 60 8.90 -3.81 16.91
N ARG A 61 8.81 -3.75 15.59
CA ARG A 61 9.95 -3.64 14.67
C ARG A 61 9.68 -2.62 13.57
N PRO A 62 10.70 -1.91 13.09
CA PRO A 62 10.56 -1.05 11.93
C PRO A 62 10.40 -1.87 10.66
N GLY A 63 9.70 -1.30 9.68
CA GLY A 63 9.57 -1.86 8.35
C GLY A 63 8.12 -2.11 7.94
N ARG A 64 7.77 -1.60 6.75
CA ARG A 64 6.40 -1.60 6.24
C ARG A 64 5.81 -3.00 6.09
N ALA A 65 6.60 -3.96 5.56
CA ALA A 65 6.17 -5.36 5.47
C ALA A 65 5.83 -5.95 6.84
N TYR A 66 6.66 -5.67 7.86
CA TYR A 66 6.41 -6.13 9.22
C TYR A 66 5.15 -5.48 9.80
N GLN A 67 4.98 -4.16 9.64
CA GLN A 67 3.79 -3.45 10.11
C GLN A 67 2.51 -4.03 9.51
N MET A 68 2.51 -4.31 8.19
CA MET A 68 1.36 -4.90 7.51
C MET A 68 1.06 -6.32 7.99
N ASN A 69 2.06 -7.18 8.17
CA ASN A 69 1.90 -8.51 8.74
C ASN A 69 1.36 -8.46 10.18
N TYR A 70 1.96 -7.60 11.01
CA TYR A 70 1.54 -7.44 12.39
C TYR A 70 0.09 -6.93 12.48
N GLY A 71 -0.30 -5.99 11.64
CA GLY A 71 -1.68 -5.54 11.54
C GLY A 71 -2.65 -6.66 11.12
N ALA A 72 -2.25 -7.50 10.16
CA ALA A 72 -3.07 -8.63 9.72
C ALA A 72 -3.32 -9.65 10.83
N GLN A 73 -2.36 -9.87 11.71
CA GLN A 73 -2.49 -10.78 12.88
C GLN A 73 -3.44 -10.24 13.95
N LEU A 74 -3.56 -8.91 14.06
CA LEU A 74 -4.37 -8.24 15.09
C LEU A 74 -5.81 -7.93 14.63
N THR A 75 -6.16 -8.25 13.40
CA THR A 75 -7.45 -7.97 12.79
C THR A 75 -8.19 -9.25 12.44
N THR A 76 -9.52 -9.18 12.27
CA THR A 76 -10.37 -10.37 12.16
C THR A 76 -11.22 -10.44 10.88
N GLY A 77 -11.19 -9.41 10.03
CA GLY A 77 -11.97 -9.36 8.80
C GLY A 77 -11.61 -10.44 7.79
N ASP A 78 -12.58 -10.87 7.00
CA ASP A 78 -12.43 -11.86 5.94
C ASP A 78 -11.48 -11.36 4.83
N ILE A 79 -11.46 -10.04 4.65
CA ILE A 79 -10.66 -9.34 3.65
C ILE A 79 -9.72 -8.38 4.36
N LEU A 80 -8.45 -8.46 4.01
CA LEU A 80 -7.44 -7.50 4.42
C LEU A 80 -7.31 -6.42 3.34
N TYR A 81 -7.40 -5.16 3.74
CA TYR A 81 -7.20 -4.02 2.84
C TYR A 81 -6.05 -3.16 3.34
N PHE A 82 -4.90 -3.27 2.69
CA PHE A 82 -3.69 -2.51 3.00
C PHE A 82 -3.73 -1.17 2.27
N VAL A 83 -3.62 -0.09 3.04
CA VAL A 83 -3.69 1.29 2.54
C VAL A 83 -2.55 2.11 3.13
N HIS A 84 -1.76 2.77 2.30
CA HIS A 84 -0.71 3.67 2.78
C HIS A 84 -1.30 4.99 3.28
N ALA A 85 -0.65 5.60 4.27
CA ALA A 85 -1.19 6.76 5.00
C ALA A 85 -1.34 8.03 4.15
N ASP A 86 -0.62 8.14 3.04
CA ASP A 86 -0.63 9.28 2.12
C ASP A 86 -1.52 9.08 0.87
N ILE A 87 -2.44 8.10 0.94
CA ILE A 87 -3.42 7.79 -0.11
C ILE A 87 -4.78 8.41 0.25
N LYS A 88 -5.49 8.95 -0.75
CA LYS A 88 -6.94 9.19 -0.67
C LYS A 88 -7.66 8.03 -1.34
N ILE A 89 -8.40 7.27 -0.56
CA ILE A 89 -9.15 6.11 -1.02
C ILE A 89 -10.33 6.51 -1.91
N HIS A 90 -10.81 5.55 -2.73
CA HIS A 90 -12.02 5.74 -3.50
C HIS A 90 -13.27 5.55 -2.60
N PRO A 91 -14.31 6.40 -2.71
CA PRO A 91 -15.52 6.29 -1.87
C PRO A 91 -16.23 4.94 -2.01
N ASP A 92 -16.24 4.35 -3.20
CA ASP A 92 -16.92 3.08 -3.48
C ASP A 92 -16.08 1.83 -3.13
N PHE A 93 -15.01 1.96 -2.34
CA PHE A 93 -14.03 0.88 -2.18
C PHE A 93 -14.65 -0.43 -1.66
N VAL A 94 -15.66 -0.36 -0.81
CA VAL A 94 -16.37 -1.55 -0.33
C VAL A 94 -17.11 -2.26 -1.45
N ALA A 95 -17.88 -1.52 -2.24
CA ALA A 95 -18.64 -2.08 -3.36
C ALA A 95 -17.70 -2.64 -4.45
N ASP A 96 -16.63 -1.92 -4.76
CA ASP A 96 -15.66 -2.34 -5.77
C ASP A 96 -14.93 -3.63 -5.37
N ILE A 97 -14.50 -3.75 -4.11
CA ILE A 97 -13.88 -4.97 -3.58
C ILE A 97 -14.90 -6.12 -3.59
N THR A 98 -16.13 -5.87 -3.14
CA THR A 98 -17.20 -6.87 -3.10
C THR A 98 -17.48 -7.43 -4.50
N ASN A 99 -17.66 -6.55 -5.49
CA ASN A 99 -17.90 -6.95 -6.87
C ASN A 99 -16.71 -7.74 -7.45
N SER A 100 -15.48 -7.29 -7.16
CA SER A 100 -14.28 -8.00 -7.60
C SER A 100 -14.22 -9.44 -7.06
N LEU A 101 -14.58 -9.63 -5.79
CA LEU A 101 -14.62 -10.96 -5.17
C LEU A 101 -15.73 -11.82 -5.77
N ALA A 102 -16.90 -11.22 -6.04
CA ALA A 102 -18.01 -11.91 -6.72
C ALA A 102 -17.61 -12.39 -8.13
N ASP A 103 -16.75 -11.64 -8.83
CA ASP A 103 -16.16 -12.03 -10.12
C ASP A 103 -15.07 -13.13 -10.00
N GLY A 104 -14.84 -13.65 -8.79
CA GLY A 104 -13.90 -14.72 -8.51
C GLY A 104 -12.43 -14.28 -8.41
N ASN A 105 -12.17 -12.99 -8.20
CA ASN A 105 -10.83 -12.54 -7.83
C ASN A 105 -10.60 -12.72 -6.32
N GLU A 106 -9.39 -13.05 -5.91
CA GLU A 106 -9.05 -13.22 -4.49
C GLU A 106 -8.20 -12.07 -3.96
N ALA A 107 -7.64 -11.25 -4.86
CA ALA A 107 -6.88 -10.07 -4.54
C ALA A 107 -6.95 -9.03 -5.67
N GLY A 108 -6.60 -7.80 -5.35
CA GLY A 108 -6.51 -6.75 -6.35
C GLY A 108 -6.04 -5.42 -5.78
N CYS A 109 -5.89 -4.46 -6.68
CA CYS A 109 -5.51 -3.10 -6.33
C CYS A 109 -6.30 -2.09 -7.17
N TYR A 110 -6.27 -0.84 -6.74
CA TYR A 110 -6.73 0.27 -7.56
C TYR A 110 -5.65 0.73 -8.54
N ARG A 111 -6.06 1.41 -9.60
CA ARG A 111 -5.18 2.35 -10.29
C ARG A 111 -4.85 3.50 -9.36
N PHE A 112 -3.80 4.26 -9.66
CA PHE A 112 -3.59 5.49 -8.95
C PHE A 112 -3.39 6.68 -9.88
N ARG A 113 -3.63 7.86 -9.31
CA ARG A 113 -3.31 9.16 -9.91
C ARG A 113 -2.56 9.99 -8.87
N PHE A 114 -1.44 10.60 -9.27
CA PHE A 114 -0.74 11.54 -8.39
C PHE A 114 -1.56 12.80 -8.13
N ALA A 115 -1.48 13.31 -6.90
CA ALA A 115 -2.00 14.62 -6.52
C ALA A 115 -1.12 15.74 -7.12
N SER A 116 -0.95 15.74 -8.45
CA SER A 116 -0.08 16.67 -9.18
C SER A 116 -0.56 16.82 -10.61
N SER A 117 -0.46 18.05 -11.14
CA SER A 117 -0.74 18.36 -12.54
C SER A 117 0.45 18.11 -13.48
N HIS A 118 1.62 17.71 -12.95
CA HIS A 118 2.85 17.54 -13.73
C HIS A 118 2.67 16.47 -14.83
N PRO A 119 2.95 16.79 -16.12
CA PRO A 119 2.65 15.89 -17.24
C PRO A 119 3.30 14.50 -17.14
N LEU A 120 4.54 14.42 -16.67
CA LEU A 120 5.26 13.15 -16.54
C LEU A 120 4.66 12.26 -15.42
N LEU A 121 4.08 12.86 -14.36
CA LEU A 121 3.37 12.10 -13.33
C LEU A 121 2.01 11.59 -13.84
N ARG A 122 1.37 12.33 -14.72
CA ARG A 122 0.16 11.86 -15.43
C ARG A 122 0.47 10.64 -16.30
N LEU A 123 1.62 10.64 -16.99
CA LEU A 123 2.10 9.50 -17.78
C LEU A 123 2.35 8.27 -16.89
N ASN A 124 3.00 8.44 -15.74
CA ASN A 124 3.21 7.36 -14.77
C ASN A 124 1.86 6.80 -14.29
N SER A 125 0.91 7.67 -13.95
CA SER A 125 -0.44 7.25 -13.53
C SER A 125 -1.15 6.45 -14.64
N TYR A 126 -1.01 6.85 -15.90
CA TYR A 126 -1.58 6.12 -17.03
C TYR A 126 -1.03 4.70 -17.13
N GLY A 127 0.26 4.50 -16.83
CA GLY A 127 0.91 3.18 -16.79
C GLY A 127 0.25 2.18 -15.85
N THR A 128 -0.45 2.65 -14.80
CA THR A 128 -1.12 1.76 -13.82
C THR A 128 -2.31 0.98 -14.37
N ARG A 129 -2.77 1.32 -15.56
CA ARG A 129 -3.85 0.63 -16.29
C ARG A 129 -3.41 -0.71 -16.88
N PHE A 130 -2.11 -0.87 -17.12
CA PHE A 130 -1.58 -2.07 -17.74
C PHE A 130 -1.30 -3.17 -16.70
N PRO A 131 -1.52 -4.45 -17.03
CA PRO A 131 -1.42 -5.55 -16.07
C PRO A 131 0.03 -5.95 -15.71
N GLY A 132 1.04 -5.21 -16.17
CA GLY A 132 2.45 -5.52 -15.88
C GLY A 132 2.80 -5.40 -14.40
N LEU A 133 3.71 -6.24 -13.90
CA LEU A 133 4.21 -6.15 -12.52
C LEU A 133 4.91 -4.80 -12.26
N MET A 134 5.64 -4.27 -13.23
CA MET A 134 6.34 -2.98 -13.13
C MET A 134 5.39 -1.78 -12.96
N SER A 135 4.11 -1.95 -13.32
CA SER A 135 3.07 -0.94 -13.12
C SER A 135 2.38 -1.07 -11.75
N ARG A 136 2.84 -1.99 -10.91
CA ARG A 136 2.35 -2.24 -9.55
C ARG A 136 3.38 -1.73 -8.57
N GLY A 137 2.98 -1.04 -7.54
CA GLY A 137 3.91 -0.51 -6.55
C GLY A 137 3.19 -0.13 -5.27
N GLY A 138 3.97 0.19 -4.24
CA GLY A 138 3.49 0.56 -2.92
C GLY A 138 2.56 1.76 -2.86
N ASP A 139 2.49 2.53 -3.94
CA ASP A 139 1.54 3.64 -4.07
C ASP A 139 0.12 3.16 -4.44
N GLN A 140 -0.09 1.86 -4.61
CA GLN A 140 -1.39 1.23 -4.83
C GLN A 140 -1.86 0.54 -3.56
N THR A 141 -3.17 0.60 -3.31
CA THR A 141 -3.76 -0.22 -2.25
C THR A 141 -3.74 -1.69 -2.65
N LEU A 142 -3.74 -2.58 -1.67
CA LEU A 142 -3.89 -4.02 -1.90
C LEU A 142 -5.05 -4.55 -1.07
N PHE A 143 -6.09 -5.11 -1.70
CA PHE A 143 -7.02 -5.98 -0.99
C PHE A 143 -6.69 -7.44 -1.30
N ILE A 144 -6.88 -8.31 -0.32
CA ILE A 144 -6.62 -9.74 -0.43
C ILE A 144 -7.52 -10.50 0.55
N THR A 145 -8.03 -11.66 0.13
CA THR A 145 -8.74 -12.55 1.04
C THR A 145 -7.80 -13.07 2.12
N ARG A 146 -8.27 -13.15 3.36
CA ARG A 146 -7.45 -13.66 4.48
C ARG A 146 -6.90 -15.06 4.22
N PRO A 147 -7.70 -16.05 3.72
CA PRO A 147 -7.14 -17.38 3.41
C PRO A 147 -6.00 -17.36 2.40
N LEU A 148 -6.08 -16.49 1.37
CA LEU A 148 -4.98 -16.36 0.40
C LEU A 148 -3.75 -15.70 1.04
N PHE A 149 -3.95 -14.66 1.88
CA PHE A 149 -2.86 -14.00 2.60
C PHE A 149 -2.11 -14.98 3.50
N ASP A 150 -2.85 -15.78 4.27
CA ASP A 150 -2.30 -16.79 5.18
C ASP A 150 -1.58 -17.90 4.41
N LYS A 151 -2.16 -18.38 3.30
CA LYS A 151 -1.54 -19.35 2.40
C LYS A 151 -0.21 -18.89 1.83
N LEU A 152 -0.09 -17.59 1.54
CA LEU A 152 1.16 -16.98 1.06
C LEU A 152 2.18 -16.75 2.18
N GLY A 153 1.77 -16.83 3.45
CA GLY A 153 2.61 -16.45 4.60
C GLY A 153 2.85 -14.95 4.73
N GLY A 154 1.92 -14.13 4.21
CA GLY A 154 1.98 -12.67 4.27
C GLY A 154 3.07 -12.03 3.42
N PHE A 155 3.44 -10.80 3.78
CA PHE A 155 4.57 -10.07 3.19
C PHE A 155 5.90 -10.66 3.66
N ARG A 156 6.88 -10.74 2.77
CA ARG A 156 8.25 -11.15 3.14
C ARG A 156 9.00 -9.99 3.77
N GLU A 157 9.20 -10.02 5.08
CA GLU A 157 9.80 -8.95 5.88
C GLU A 157 11.26 -8.62 5.52
N ARG A 158 11.94 -9.52 4.82
CA ARG A 158 13.27 -9.26 4.28
C ARG A 158 13.30 -8.11 3.25
N TYR A 159 12.16 -7.80 2.64
CA TYR A 159 12.03 -6.69 1.71
C TYR A 159 11.71 -5.40 2.46
N VAL A 160 12.68 -4.47 2.49
CA VAL A 160 12.52 -3.10 3.01
C VAL A 160 11.92 -2.17 1.94
N VAL A 161 12.17 -2.50 0.68
CA VAL A 161 11.56 -1.97 -0.53
C VAL A 161 11.21 -3.15 -1.43
N MET A 162 10.25 -3.00 -2.35
CA MET A 162 9.75 -4.06 -3.25
C MET A 162 8.85 -5.12 -2.56
N GLU A 163 8.44 -4.94 -1.31
CA GLU A 163 7.54 -5.84 -0.59
C GLU A 163 6.21 -6.03 -1.31
N ASP A 164 5.65 -4.94 -1.86
CA ASP A 164 4.39 -4.96 -2.61
C ASP A 164 4.54 -5.73 -3.93
N PHE A 165 5.68 -5.57 -4.61
CA PHE A 165 5.95 -6.31 -5.84
C PHE A 165 6.11 -7.81 -5.58
N ASP A 166 6.82 -8.19 -4.50
CA ASP A 166 7.00 -9.59 -4.11
C ASP A 166 5.66 -10.26 -3.83
N ILE A 167 4.80 -9.63 -3.01
CA ILE A 167 3.51 -10.24 -2.69
C ILE A 167 2.59 -10.32 -3.90
N ILE A 168 2.53 -9.29 -4.74
CA ILE A 168 1.71 -9.29 -5.96
C ILE A 168 2.21 -10.36 -6.96
N ALA A 169 3.51 -10.53 -7.11
CA ALA A 169 4.07 -11.60 -7.95
C ALA A 169 3.65 -12.99 -7.45
N ARG A 170 3.71 -13.23 -6.14
CA ARG A 170 3.28 -14.49 -5.51
C ARG A 170 1.77 -14.69 -5.59
N ILE A 171 0.95 -13.65 -5.40
CA ILE A 171 -0.51 -13.74 -5.59
C ILE A 171 -0.81 -14.20 -7.02
N ARG A 172 -0.23 -13.52 -8.01
CA ARG A 172 -0.52 -13.78 -9.44
C ARG A 172 -0.06 -15.14 -9.94
N SER A 173 0.82 -15.83 -9.20
CA SER A 173 1.24 -17.20 -9.54
C SER A 173 0.24 -18.26 -9.11
N ILE A 174 -0.69 -17.96 -8.19
CA ILE A 174 -1.59 -18.97 -7.60
C ILE A 174 -3.06 -18.55 -7.53
N ALA A 175 -3.38 -17.27 -7.78
CA ALA A 175 -4.71 -16.71 -7.62
C ALA A 175 -5.04 -15.66 -8.67
N ARG A 176 -6.33 -15.35 -8.84
CA ARG A 176 -6.79 -14.27 -9.71
C ARG A 176 -6.60 -12.92 -9.02
N PHE A 177 -5.95 -12.01 -9.74
CA PHE A 177 -5.65 -10.64 -9.29
C PHE A 177 -6.27 -9.63 -10.25
N CYS A 178 -7.07 -8.70 -9.75
CA CYS A 178 -7.68 -7.66 -10.58
C CYS A 178 -7.07 -6.28 -10.36
N ILE A 179 -7.31 -5.41 -11.31
CA ILE A 179 -7.03 -3.97 -11.24
C ILE A 179 -8.37 -3.25 -11.35
N ILE A 180 -8.85 -2.71 -10.25
CA ILE A 180 -10.07 -1.93 -10.24
C ILE A 180 -9.87 -0.68 -11.12
N PRO A 181 -10.76 -0.44 -12.13
CA PRO A 181 -10.57 0.64 -13.11
C PRO A 181 -10.97 2.03 -12.59
N LYS A 182 -10.76 2.28 -11.31
CA LYS A 182 -10.95 3.56 -10.63
C LYS A 182 -9.63 4.00 -10.00
N ASP A 183 -9.44 5.31 -9.82
CA ASP A 183 -8.18 5.86 -9.34
C ASP A 183 -8.26 6.20 -7.84
N VAL A 184 -7.29 5.74 -7.05
CA VAL A 184 -6.95 6.36 -5.77
C VAL A 184 -5.98 7.52 -6.01
N ILE A 185 -5.96 8.51 -5.14
CA ILE A 185 -5.05 9.65 -5.26
C ILE A 185 -3.87 9.45 -4.32
N VAL A 186 -2.66 9.54 -4.86
CA VAL A 186 -1.41 9.32 -4.12
C VAL A 186 -0.57 10.59 -4.06
N SER A 187 0.19 10.74 -3.00
CA SER A 187 1.08 11.88 -2.79
C SER A 187 2.17 11.94 -3.86
N ALA A 188 2.49 13.16 -4.33
CA ALA A 188 3.63 13.43 -5.21
C ALA A 188 4.90 13.84 -4.45
N ARG A 189 4.89 13.81 -3.11
CA ARG A 189 5.96 14.28 -2.19
C ARG A 189 7.36 13.77 -2.57
N LYS A 190 7.47 12.54 -3.01
CA LYS A 190 8.72 11.92 -3.47
C LYS A 190 9.34 12.67 -4.66
N TYR A 191 8.51 13.23 -5.52
CA TYR A 191 8.93 13.99 -6.71
C TYR A 191 9.20 15.46 -6.40
N GLU A 192 8.79 15.97 -5.26
CA GLU A 192 9.15 17.31 -4.77
C GLU A 192 10.61 17.34 -4.30
N ALA A 193 11.06 16.24 -3.67
CA ALA A 193 12.44 16.11 -3.18
C ALA A 193 13.43 15.58 -4.23
N ASN A 194 12.94 14.97 -5.31
CA ASN A 194 13.73 14.32 -6.35
C ASN A 194 13.19 14.63 -7.74
N SER A 195 14.08 14.88 -8.72
CA SER A 195 13.63 15.02 -10.11
C SER A 195 12.95 13.74 -10.61
N TRP A 196 11.98 13.90 -11.51
CA TRP A 196 11.26 12.76 -12.11
C TRP A 196 12.22 11.69 -12.66
N LEU A 197 13.20 12.12 -13.47
CA LEU A 197 14.17 11.20 -14.08
C LEU A 197 14.93 10.39 -13.04
N ARG A 198 15.36 11.06 -11.95
CA ARG A 198 16.08 10.40 -10.86
C ARG A 198 15.24 9.30 -10.20
N VAL A 199 13.95 9.56 -9.98
CA VAL A 199 13.02 8.57 -9.43
C VAL A 199 12.82 7.40 -10.40
N GLN A 200 12.66 7.67 -11.72
CA GLN A 200 12.52 6.59 -12.71
C GLN A 200 13.76 5.70 -12.79
N ILE A 201 14.96 6.29 -12.78
CA ILE A 201 16.21 5.52 -12.80
C ILE A 201 16.33 4.67 -11.52
N ALA A 202 16.00 5.24 -10.35
CA ALA A 202 16.01 4.50 -9.09
C ALA A 202 15.02 3.33 -9.10
N ASN A 203 13.79 3.56 -9.59
CA ASN A 203 12.77 2.52 -9.72
C ASN A 203 13.24 1.42 -10.69
N LEU A 204 13.72 1.78 -11.88
CA LEU A 204 14.24 0.82 -12.87
C LEU A 204 15.40 0.00 -12.30
N THR A 205 16.32 0.65 -11.58
CA THR A 205 17.43 -0.05 -10.91
C THR A 205 16.92 -1.04 -9.85
N ALA A 206 15.95 -0.63 -9.02
CA ALA A 206 15.38 -1.52 -8.02
C ALA A 206 14.68 -2.73 -8.67
N PHE A 207 13.93 -2.52 -9.75
CA PHE A 207 13.31 -3.60 -10.52
C PHE A 207 14.34 -4.54 -11.14
N SER A 208 15.36 -4.01 -11.80
CA SER A 208 16.42 -4.82 -12.40
C SER A 208 17.10 -5.71 -11.35
N LEU A 209 17.47 -5.14 -10.22
CA LEU A 209 18.06 -5.88 -9.11
C LEU A 209 17.11 -6.93 -8.51
N PHE A 210 15.81 -6.62 -8.44
CA PHE A 210 14.79 -7.54 -7.96
C PHE A 210 14.65 -8.75 -8.90
N PHE A 211 14.56 -8.54 -10.21
CA PHE A 211 14.48 -9.62 -11.20
C PHE A 211 15.77 -10.43 -11.34
N MET A 212 16.92 -9.86 -10.97
CA MET A 212 18.20 -10.55 -10.89
C MET A 212 18.40 -11.29 -9.56
N ASP A 213 17.36 -11.37 -8.72
CA ASP A 213 17.38 -12.01 -7.38
C ASP A 213 18.51 -11.49 -6.47
N VAL A 214 18.84 -10.22 -6.61
CA VAL A 214 19.81 -9.56 -5.72
C VAL A 214 19.20 -9.43 -4.32
N SER A 215 20.04 -9.59 -3.29
CA SER A 215 19.56 -9.56 -1.90
C SER A 215 18.76 -8.29 -1.58
N PRO A 216 17.60 -8.41 -0.88
CA PRO A 216 16.72 -7.28 -0.57
C PRO A 216 17.42 -6.11 0.12
N MET A 217 18.39 -6.39 0.98
CA MET A 217 19.17 -5.36 1.66
C MET A 217 20.06 -4.54 0.70
N ARG A 218 20.61 -5.17 -0.34
CA ARG A 218 21.34 -4.47 -1.40
C ARG A 218 20.41 -3.57 -2.22
N ILE A 219 19.25 -4.08 -2.59
CA ILE A 219 18.22 -3.31 -3.32
C ILE A 219 17.87 -2.06 -2.51
N ALA A 220 17.50 -2.23 -1.22
CA ALA A 220 17.14 -1.12 -0.34
C ALA A 220 18.27 -0.10 -0.18
N ARG A 221 19.53 -0.55 0.01
CA ARG A 221 20.69 0.33 0.14
C ARG A 221 20.94 1.13 -1.15
N THR A 222 20.85 0.48 -2.30
CA THR A 222 21.03 1.12 -3.61
C THR A 222 19.95 2.16 -3.84
N TYR A 223 18.69 1.80 -3.61
CA TYR A 223 17.54 2.69 -3.77
C TYR A 223 17.62 3.94 -2.88
N LYS A 224 17.93 3.76 -1.58
CA LYS A 224 18.10 4.87 -0.63
C LYS A 224 19.26 5.80 -0.99
N ARG A 225 20.35 5.29 -1.58
CA ARG A 225 21.47 6.13 -2.05
C ARG A 225 21.11 7.00 -3.26
N MET A 226 20.16 6.53 -4.07
CA MET A 226 19.75 7.23 -5.29
C MET A 226 18.73 8.33 -5.03
N LEU A 227 17.99 8.28 -3.92
CA LEU A 227 16.90 9.19 -3.61
C LEU A 227 17.14 9.94 -2.29
N LYS A 228 16.58 11.16 -2.21
CA LYS A 228 16.53 11.95 -0.97
C LYS A 228 15.20 11.70 -0.28
N ASN A 229 15.21 11.67 1.04
CA ASN A 229 14.01 11.58 1.90
C ASN A 229 13.10 10.36 1.58
N VAL A 230 13.70 9.15 1.50
CA VAL A 230 13.00 7.88 1.25
C VAL A 230 13.35 6.84 2.31
#